data_97997fb91090ec39a6c1200b3da079c1
#
_entry.id   97997fb91090ec39a6c1200b3da079c1
#
_cell.length_a   1.000
_cell.length_b   1.000
_cell.length_c   1.000
_cell.angle_alpha   90.00
_cell.angle_beta   90.00
_cell.angle_gamma   90.00
#
_symmetry.space_group_name_H-M   'P 1'
#
loop_
_entity.id
_entity.type
_entity.pdbx_description
1 polymer ?
#
loop_
_entity_poly.entity_id
_entity_poly.type
_entity_poly.pdbx_seq_one_letter_code
_entity_poly.pdbx_strand_id
1 'polypeptide(L)'
;IDNIMADHKRTIRIADFELPRGPVTIEMLMAMPRASWEHLRSQINLRRQSDSSVPLARCRLCEAGIFIRSQATKNGHVPMFVHFPEGSKDCPWYEGRTLRPDAARAAQYQGHQESALHRQLCVTIEQLANADTRCTHSAVDTYLRPAIHMRGRWPDVYLEFGELGKFALEVQLSKPFAPEIAARHIHYDNEGVRLVWIFNILEDPLPQGFHDVITMQRGNAFLFDDAAQAASIERGTLVLKCYLENGKGGWLDP
;
A
#
# COMPACT_ATOMS: atom_id res chain seq x y z
N ILE A 1 -16.46 7.12 27.42
CA ILE A 1 -15.48 6.04 27.73
C ILE A 1 -15.83 4.78 26.91
N ASP A 2 -17.11 4.51 26.62
CA ASP A 2 -17.56 3.30 25.89
C ASP A 2 -17.23 3.31 24.37
N ASN A 3 -16.93 4.46 23.80
CA ASN A 3 -16.61 4.58 22.36
C ASN A 3 -15.17 4.13 22.03
N ILE A 4 -14.26 4.17 22.99
CA ILE A 4 -12.84 3.78 22.81
C ILE A 4 -12.71 2.26 22.74
N MET A 5 -13.52 1.50 23.50
CA MET A 5 -13.48 0.04 23.50
C MET A 5 -14.04 -0.58 22.20
N ALA A 6 -14.95 0.10 21.51
CA ALA A 6 -15.48 -0.39 20.23
C ALA A 6 -14.47 -0.25 19.08
N ASP A 7 -13.55 0.69 19.18
CA ASP A 7 -12.55 0.97 18.14
C ASP A 7 -11.42 -0.08 18.11
N HIS A 8 -11.11 -0.70 19.25
CA HIS A 8 -10.08 -1.74 19.34
C HIS A 8 -10.41 -3.05 18.61
N LYS A 9 -11.67 -3.27 18.25
CA LYS A 9 -12.11 -4.47 17.50
C LYS A 9 -12.15 -4.27 15.99
N ARG A 10 -11.99 -3.06 15.50
CA ARG A 10 -12.04 -2.74 14.07
C ARG A 10 -10.64 -2.69 13.51
N THR A 11 -10.10 -3.85 13.20
CA THR A 11 -8.71 -3.97 12.74
C THR A 11 -8.54 -3.64 11.27
N ILE A 12 -9.52 -3.96 10.41
CA ILE A 12 -9.48 -3.64 8.98
C ILE A 12 -9.97 -2.21 8.78
N ARG A 13 -9.06 -1.32 8.41
CA ARG A 13 -9.38 0.11 8.22
C ARG A 13 -9.74 0.48 6.80
N ILE A 14 -9.23 -0.24 5.81
CA ILE A 14 -9.46 0.01 4.40
C ILE A 14 -9.77 -1.30 3.70
N ALA A 15 -10.86 -1.31 2.98
CA ALA A 15 -11.28 -2.37 2.09
C ALA A 15 -11.24 -1.88 0.64
N ASP A 16 -10.63 -2.66 -0.23
CA ASP A 16 -10.64 -2.38 -1.66
C ASP A 16 -11.82 -3.12 -2.30
N PHE A 17 -12.71 -2.38 -2.90
CA PHE A 17 -13.84 -2.88 -3.66
C PHE A 17 -13.52 -2.88 -5.15
N GLU A 18 -14.18 -3.79 -5.86
CA GLU A 18 -14.18 -3.78 -7.32
C GLU A 18 -14.68 -2.44 -7.86
N LEU A 19 -14.11 -1.99 -8.98
CA LEU A 19 -14.55 -0.76 -9.62
C LEU A 19 -16.02 -0.84 -10.05
N PRO A 20 -16.75 0.28 -10.05
CA PRO A 20 -16.24 1.66 -9.92
C PRO A 20 -16.09 2.17 -8.47
N ARG A 21 -16.35 1.36 -7.45
CA ARG A 21 -16.36 1.82 -6.05
C ARG A 21 -14.97 2.15 -5.52
N GLY A 22 -13.97 1.28 -5.77
CA GLY A 22 -12.60 1.48 -5.27
C GLY A 22 -12.48 1.31 -3.76
N PRO A 23 -11.54 2.02 -3.10
CA PRO A 23 -11.30 1.88 -1.67
C PRO A 23 -12.40 2.49 -0.83
N VAL A 24 -12.75 1.79 0.24
CA VAL A 24 -13.69 2.26 1.27
C VAL A 24 -12.99 2.19 2.62
N THR A 25 -12.83 3.31 3.28
CA THR A 25 -12.29 3.34 4.65
C THR A 25 -13.37 2.97 5.66
N ILE A 26 -12.95 2.59 6.87
CA ILE A 26 -13.91 2.28 7.94
C ILE A 26 -14.76 3.50 8.31
N GLU A 27 -14.19 4.71 8.25
CA GLU A 27 -14.88 5.97 8.50
C GLU A 27 -15.96 6.22 7.44
N MET A 28 -15.63 6.00 6.15
CA MET A 28 -16.62 6.08 5.05
C MET A 28 -17.74 5.06 5.24
N LEU A 29 -17.40 3.81 5.61
CA LEU A 29 -18.38 2.77 5.87
C LEU A 29 -19.31 3.13 7.03
N MET A 30 -18.75 3.69 8.10
CA MET A 30 -19.54 4.12 9.28
C MET A 30 -20.43 5.34 9.02
N ALA A 31 -20.00 6.23 8.11
CA ALA A 31 -20.78 7.38 7.69
C ALA A 31 -21.93 7.03 6.73
N MET A 32 -21.91 5.81 6.15
CA MET A 32 -22.99 5.39 5.25
C MET A 32 -24.32 5.20 6.00
N PRO A 33 -25.47 5.57 5.38
CA PRO A 33 -26.76 5.18 5.86
C PRO A 33 -26.84 3.66 6.04
N ARG A 34 -27.57 3.18 7.06
CA ARG A 34 -27.69 1.75 7.36
C ARG A 34 -28.10 0.92 6.15
N ALA A 35 -29.11 1.35 5.43
CA ALA A 35 -29.58 0.66 4.22
C ALA A 35 -28.47 0.50 3.17
N SER A 36 -27.59 1.50 3.03
CA SER A 36 -26.50 1.50 2.03
C SER A 36 -25.42 0.48 2.37
N TRP A 37 -24.94 0.42 3.61
CA TRP A 37 -23.93 -0.58 3.97
C TRP A 37 -24.52 -2.00 4.12
N GLU A 38 -25.79 -2.15 4.50
CA GLU A 38 -26.48 -3.45 4.48
C GLU A 38 -26.65 -3.97 3.04
N HIS A 39 -26.97 -3.09 2.09
CA HIS A 39 -27.00 -3.45 0.68
C HIS A 39 -25.61 -3.91 0.19
N LEU A 40 -24.57 -3.16 0.53
CA LEU A 40 -23.20 -3.51 0.20
C LEU A 40 -22.78 -4.85 0.80
N ARG A 41 -23.15 -5.12 2.05
CA ARG A 41 -22.96 -6.42 2.72
C ARG A 41 -23.62 -7.55 1.96
N SER A 42 -24.85 -7.34 1.50
CA SER A 42 -25.59 -8.33 0.72
C SER A 42 -24.91 -8.62 -0.61
N GLN A 43 -24.43 -7.59 -1.31
CA GLN A 43 -23.67 -7.75 -2.56
C GLN A 43 -22.39 -8.58 -2.37
N ILE A 44 -21.64 -8.34 -1.29
CA ILE A 44 -20.42 -9.12 -0.97
C ILE A 44 -20.78 -10.59 -0.77
N ASN A 45 -21.85 -10.88 -0.01
CA ASN A 45 -22.26 -12.25 0.29
C ASN A 45 -22.79 -12.96 -0.96
N LEU A 46 -23.56 -12.28 -1.80
CA LEU A 46 -24.04 -12.83 -3.06
C LEU A 46 -22.87 -13.17 -4.01
N ARG A 47 -21.90 -12.28 -4.12
CA ARG A 47 -20.70 -12.52 -4.93
C ARG A 47 -19.93 -13.74 -4.44
N ARG A 48 -19.83 -13.93 -3.13
CA ARG A 48 -19.16 -15.10 -2.54
C ARG A 48 -19.87 -16.41 -2.87
N GLN A 49 -21.18 -16.41 -2.92
CA GLN A 49 -22.00 -17.60 -3.23
C GLN A 49 -22.04 -17.92 -4.73
N SER A 50 -21.77 -16.93 -5.59
CA SER A 50 -21.56 -17.19 -7.01
C SER A 50 -20.19 -17.83 -7.21
N ASP A 51 -20.02 -18.65 -8.26
CA ASP A 51 -18.75 -19.30 -8.62
C ASP A 51 -17.60 -18.33 -8.98
N SER A 52 -17.73 -17.08 -8.61
CA SER A 52 -16.72 -16.07 -8.84
C SER A 52 -15.57 -16.25 -7.85
N SER A 53 -14.39 -16.62 -8.35
CA SER A 53 -13.15 -16.72 -7.58
C SER A 53 -12.67 -15.37 -7.07
N VAL A 54 -13.28 -14.27 -7.51
CA VAL A 54 -12.85 -12.91 -7.20
C VAL A 54 -13.81 -12.27 -6.19
N PRO A 55 -13.36 -12.03 -4.94
CA PRO A 55 -14.17 -11.34 -3.95
C PRO A 55 -14.49 -9.90 -4.37
N LEU A 56 -15.74 -9.45 -4.08
CA LEU A 56 -16.16 -8.06 -4.33
C LEU A 56 -15.40 -7.05 -3.49
N ALA A 57 -14.98 -7.45 -2.28
CA ALA A 57 -14.20 -6.63 -1.36
C ALA A 57 -13.04 -7.43 -0.78
N ARG A 58 -11.89 -6.78 -0.65
CA ARG A 58 -10.65 -7.39 -0.15
C ARG A 58 -9.99 -6.52 0.90
N CYS A 59 -9.25 -7.16 1.76
CA CYS A 59 -8.35 -6.48 2.68
C CYS A 59 -7.20 -5.82 1.91
N ARG A 60 -6.95 -4.54 2.15
CA ARG A 60 -5.84 -3.83 1.51
C ARG A 60 -4.47 -4.43 1.84
N LEU A 61 -4.30 -5.02 3.03
CA LEU A 61 -3.00 -5.57 3.44
C LEU A 61 -2.69 -6.94 2.83
N CYS A 62 -3.64 -7.87 2.88
CA CYS A 62 -3.38 -9.26 2.48
C CYS A 62 -4.16 -9.69 1.23
N GLU A 63 -4.95 -8.79 0.66
CA GLU A 63 -5.81 -9.02 -0.51
C GLU A 63 -6.85 -10.15 -0.35
N ALA A 64 -6.90 -10.80 0.81
CA ALA A 64 -7.92 -11.79 1.10
C ALA A 64 -9.31 -11.17 1.09
N GLY A 65 -10.30 -11.98 0.71
CA GLY A 65 -11.69 -11.57 0.71
C GLY A 65 -12.17 -11.17 2.11
N ILE A 66 -12.95 -10.11 2.16
CA ILE A 66 -13.57 -9.61 3.39
C ILE A 66 -15.06 -9.39 3.22
N PHE A 67 -15.75 -9.29 4.33
CA PHE A 67 -17.18 -8.95 4.35
C PHE A 67 -17.47 -7.88 5.41
N ILE A 68 -18.67 -7.32 5.35
CA ILE A 68 -19.15 -6.38 6.35
C ILE A 68 -19.93 -7.17 7.41
N ARG A 69 -19.43 -7.14 8.66
CA ARG A 69 -20.16 -7.64 9.83
C ARG A 69 -21.01 -6.51 10.41
N SER A 70 -22.24 -6.82 10.72
CA SER A 70 -23.12 -5.96 11.50
C SER A 70 -22.93 -6.29 12.98
N GLN A 71 -22.42 -5.36 13.76
CA GLN A 71 -22.25 -5.52 15.20
C GLN A 71 -23.34 -4.77 15.95
N ALA A 72 -24.06 -5.49 16.81
CA ALA A 72 -25.02 -4.87 17.71
C ALA A 72 -24.31 -4.05 18.79
N THR A 73 -24.79 -2.85 19.03
CA THR A 73 -24.35 -1.94 20.09
C THR A 73 -25.55 -1.43 20.85
N LYS A 74 -25.35 -0.74 21.97
CA LYS A 74 -26.45 -0.12 22.74
C LYS A 74 -27.27 0.87 21.90
N ASN A 75 -26.63 1.48 20.88
CA ASN A 75 -27.23 2.51 20.03
C ASN A 75 -27.61 2.00 18.65
N GLY A 76 -27.78 0.67 18.48
CA GLY A 76 -28.14 0.06 17.21
C GLY A 76 -27.03 -0.79 16.61
N HIS A 77 -27.00 -0.91 15.29
CA HIS A 77 -26.02 -1.72 14.57
C HIS A 77 -24.96 -0.85 13.91
N VAL A 78 -23.70 -1.25 14.03
CA VAL A 78 -22.56 -0.59 13.38
C VAL A 78 -21.84 -1.58 12.45
N PRO A 79 -21.41 -1.12 11.26
CA PRO A 79 -20.68 -1.97 10.33
C PRO A 79 -19.21 -2.06 10.71
N MET A 80 -18.59 -3.21 10.37
CA MET A 80 -17.15 -3.41 10.45
C MET A 80 -16.69 -4.37 9.36
N PHE A 81 -15.48 -4.16 8.85
CA PHE A 81 -14.85 -5.11 7.92
C PHE A 81 -14.25 -6.30 8.69
N VAL A 82 -14.42 -7.50 8.15
CA VAL A 82 -13.90 -8.74 8.72
C VAL A 82 -13.45 -9.66 7.60
N HIS A 83 -12.33 -10.36 7.78
CA HIS A 83 -11.94 -11.41 6.84
C HIS A 83 -12.94 -12.55 6.81
N PHE A 84 -13.09 -13.18 5.66
CA PHE A 84 -13.75 -14.48 5.60
C PHE A 84 -12.93 -15.54 6.37
N PRO A 85 -13.55 -16.61 6.89
CA PRO A 85 -12.84 -17.62 7.69
C PRO A 85 -11.65 -18.27 6.99
N GLU A 86 -11.69 -18.38 5.67
CA GLU A 86 -10.62 -18.88 4.80
C GLU A 86 -9.55 -17.84 4.49
N GLY A 87 -9.71 -16.60 4.96
CA GLY A 87 -8.76 -15.53 4.75
C GLY A 87 -7.40 -15.78 5.39
N SER A 88 -6.40 -14.99 5.03
CA SER A 88 -5.06 -15.12 5.59
C SER A 88 -5.04 -14.87 7.09
N LYS A 89 -4.77 -15.92 7.86
CA LYS A 89 -4.62 -15.84 9.32
C LYS A 89 -3.36 -15.08 9.75
N ASP A 90 -2.44 -14.91 8.82
CA ASP A 90 -1.18 -14.17 9.05
C ASP A 90 -1.34 -12.67 8.80
N CYS A 91 -2.49 -12.25 8.27
CA CYS A 91 -2.78 -10.84 8.09
C CYS A 91 -2.80 -10.12 9.45
N PRO A 92 -2.04 -9.02 9.61
CA PRO A 92 -2.05 -8.24 10.85
C PRO A 92 -3.44 -7.74 11.25
N TRP A 93 -4.38 -7.67 10.31
CA TRP A 93 -5.77 -7.28 10.56
C TRP A 93 -6.73 -8.46 10.73
N TYR A 94 -6.23 -9.70 10.78
CA TYR A 94 -7.07 -10.87 10.96
C TYR A 94 -7.60 -10.94 12.40
N GLU A 95 -8.91 -10.77 12.57
CA GLU A 95 -9.69 -10.93 13.81
C GLU A 95 -9.05 -10.43 15.13
N GLY A 96 -8.34 -9.31 15.06
CA GLY A 96 -7.81 -8.66 16.27
C GLY A 96 -6.77 -9.49 17.01
N ARG A 97 -6.04 -10.37 16.35
CA ARG A 97 -4.79 -10.88 16.92
C ARG A 97 -3.87 -9.71 17.19
N THR A 98 -4.05 -9.17 18.36
CA THR A 98 -3.12 -8.51 19.28
C THR A 98 -1.87 -7.85 18.67
N LEU A 99 -2.02 -7.14 17.57
CA LEU A 99 -1.11 -6.05 17.32
C LEU A 99 -1.49 -4.93 18.32
N ARG A 100 -0.51 -4.45 19.08
CA ARG A 100 -0.69 -3.22 19.84
C ARG A 100 -1.24 -2.15 18.89
N PRO A 101 -2.05 -1.18 19.36
CA PRO A 101 -2.62 -0.15 18.49
C PRO A 101 -1.59 0.51 17.57
N ASP A 102 -0.36 0.70 18.07
CA ASP A 102 0.74 1.28 17.29
C ASP A 102 1.29 0.31 16.23
N ALA A 103 1.38 -0.97 16.55
CA ALA A 103 1.79 -1.99 15.59
C ALA A 103 0.67 -2.31 14.58
N ALA A 104 -0.60 -2.23 14.99
CA ALA A 104 -1.73 -2.32 14.07
C ALA A 104 -1.78 -1.12 13.14
N ARG A 105 -1.52 0.10 13.64
CA ARG A 105 -1.36 1.30 12.80
C ARG A 105 -0.17 1.16 11.86
N ALA A 106 0.98 0.74 12.34
CA ALA A 106 2.16 0.52 11.51
C ALA A 106 1.91 -0.54 10.43
N ALA A 107 1.22 -1.64 10.75
CA ALA A 107 0.83 -2.66 9.78
C ALA A 107 -0.30 -2.20 8.86
N GLN A 108 -1.22 -1.38 9.37
CA GLN A 108 -2.31 -0.76 8.64
C GLN A 108 -1.83 0.15 7.52
N TYR A 109 -0.75 0.83 7.84
CA TYR A 109 -0.12 1.78 6.97
C TYR A 109 1.20 1.25 6.41
N GLN A 110 1.37 -0.04 6.19
CA GLN A 110 2.59 -0.58 5.62
C GLN A 110 3.09 0.28 4.46
N GLY A 111 3.94 1.25 4.75
CA GLY A 111 4.33 2.31 3.87
C GLY A 111 3.31 3.45 3.68
N HIS A 112 2.15 3.40 4.30
CA HIS A 112 1.11 4.42 4.24
C HIS A 112 0.68 4.97 5.60
N GLN A 113 1.44 4.76 6.68
CA GLN A 113 1.40 5.77 7.68
C GLN A 113 2.03 6.99 7.04
N GLU A 114 1.18 7.86 6.51
CA GLU A 114 1.60 9.22 6.23
C GLU A 114 2.09 9.85 7.53
N SER A 115 3.28 9.41 7.96
CA SER A 115 4.06 10.30 8.76
C SER A 115 4.23 11.56 7.90
N ALA A 116 4.21 12.72 8.50
CA ALA A 116 4.49 13.95 7.76
C ALA A 116 5.75 13.80 6.90
N LEU A 117 6.72 13.02 7.35
CA LEU A 117 7.93 12.67 6.62
C LEU A 117 7.65 11.86 5.34
N HIS A 118 6.82 10.80 5.40
CA HIS A 118 6.51 10.00 4.20
C HIS A 118 5.87 10.86 3.12
N ARG A 119 4.83 11.61 3.48
CA ARG A 119 4.17 12.52 2.55
C ARG A 119 5.11 13.58 2.00
N GLN A 120 5.94 14.18 2.84
CA GLN A 120 6.95 15.15 2.41
C GLN A 120 7.90 14.55 1.39
N LEU A 121 8.41 13.33 1.64
CA LEU A 121 9.29 12.61 0.70
C LEU A 121 8.59 12.33 -0.62
N CYS A 122 7.36 11.82 -0.61
CA CYS A 122 6.60 11.55 -1.82
C CYS A 122 6.39 12.82 -2.65
N VAL A 123 5.99 13.92 -2.02
CA VAL A 123 5.81 15.22 -2.71
C VAL A 123 7.14 15.76 -3.25
N THR A 124 8.22 15.67 -2.46
CA THR A 124 9.55 16.11 -2.90
C THR A 124 10.06 15.31 -4.09
N ILE A 125 9.93 13.98 -4.04
CA ILE A 125 10.33 13.07 -5.13
C ILE A 125 9.52 13.40 -6.41
N GLU A 126 8.21 13.58 -6.27
CA GLU A 126 7.34 13.95 -7.39
C GLU A 126 7.75 15.27 -8.03
N GLN A 127 7.96 16.32 -7.22
CA GLN A 127 8.37 17.64 -7.71
C GLN A 127 9.71 17.60 -8.43
N LEU A 128 10.69 16.86 -7.90
CA LEU A 128 12.01 16.71 -8.51
C LEU A 128 11.95 15.90 -9.81
N ALA A 129 11.11 14.86 -9.87
CA ALA A 129 10.90 14.10 -11.09
C ALA A 129 10.17 14.96 -12.16
N ASN A 130 9.18 15.76 -11.75
CA ASN A 130 8.44 16.63 -12.63
C ASN A 130 9.28 17.82 -13.20
N ALA A 131 10.37 18.17 -12.52
CA ALA A 131 11.33 19.17 -13.01
C ALA A 131 12.12 18.69 -14.26
N ASP A 132 12.19 17.38 -14.48
CA ASP A 132 12.81 16.80 -15.66
C ASP A 132 11.91 16.98 -16.88
N THR A 133 12.42 17.64 -17.93
CA THR A 133 11.66 17.89 -19.16
C THR A 133 11.18 16.63 -19.90
N ARG A 134 11.75 15.47 -19.57
CA ARG A 134 11.33 14.17 -20.11
C ARG A 134 10.16 13.56 -19.33
N CYS A 135 9.85 14.06 -18.13
CA CYS A 135 8.69 13.65 -17.37
C CYS A 135 7.42 14.22 -18.02
N THR A 136 6.56 13.36 -18.49
CA THR A 136 5.32 13.75 -19.17
C THR A 136 4.12 13.75 -18.23
N HIS A 137 4.21 13.03 -17.13
CA HIS A 137 3.19 12.98 -16.09
C HIS A 137 3.78 12.54 -14.76
N SER A 138 3.35 13.19 -13.68
CA SER A 138 3.67 12.82 -12.30
C SER A 138 2.46 13.00 -11.39
N ALA A 139 2.34 12.17 -10.37
CA ALA A 139 1.28 12.28 -9.38
C ALA A 139 1.65 11.55 -8.08
N VAL A 140 1.21 12.08 -6.94
CA VAL A 140 1.30 11.45 -5.63
C VAL A 140 -0.04 10.81 -5.30
N ASP A 141 -0.06 9.64 -4.66
CA ASP A 141 -1.25 8.93 -4.17
C ASP A 141 -2.36 8.79 -5.24
N THR A 142 -1.99 8.60 -6.49
CA THR A 142 -2.98 8.50 -7.56
C THR A 142 -3.40 7.06 -7.82
N TYR A 143 -4.69 6.87 -8.08
CA TYR A 143 -5.20 5.55 -8.45
C TYR A 143 -4.85 5.20 -9.89
N LEU A 144 -4.05 4.16 -10.08
CA LEU A 144 -3.78 3.61 -11.39
C LEU A 144 -4.87 2.60 -11.77
N ARG A 145 -5.63 2.94 -12.82
CA ARG A 145 -6.62 2.01 -13.37
C ARG A 145 -5.90 0.82 -14.00
N PRO A 146 -6.31 -0.40 -13.69
CA PRO A 146 -5.68 -1.57 -14.27
C PRO A 146 -6.07 -1.72 -15.74
N ALA A 147 -5.12 -2.18 -16.56
CA ALA A 147 -5.38 -2.59 -17.93
C ALA A 147 -5.69 -4.10 -18.02
N ILE A 148 -5.06 -4.90 -17.18
CA ILE A 148 -5.13 -6.37 -17.19
C ILE A 148 -5.81 -6.89 -15.92
N HIS A 149 -5.44 -6.37 -14.75
CA HIS A 149 -6.00 -6.81 -13.48
C HIS A 149 -7.41 -6.25 -13.26
N MET A 150 -8.21 -6.94 -12.44
CA MET A 150 -9.53 -6.46 -12.04
C MET A 150 -9.46 -5.23 -11.13
N ARG A 151 -8.28 -4.92 -10.56
CA ARG A 151 -8.06 -3.84 -9.61
C ARG A 151 -6.79 -3.10 -9.91
N GLY A 152 -6.85 -1.80 -9.72
CA GLY A 152 -5.67 -0.95 -9.73
C GLY A 152 -5.02 -0.84 -8.36
N ARG A 153 -3.95 -0.08 -8.32
CA ARG A 153 -3.20 0.23 -7.10
C ARG A 153 -2.93 1.72 -6.98
N TRP A 154 -2.54 2.13 -5.80
CA TRP A 154 -2.05 3.47 -5.47
C TRP A 154 -0.55 3.37 -5.21
N PRO A 155 0.32 3.74 -6.15
CA PRO A 155 1.72 3.98 -5.83
C PRO A 155 1.85 5.26 -4.99
N ASP A 156 2.88 5.31 -4.16
CA ASP A 156 3.19 6.53 -3.42
C ASP A 156 3.48 7.69 -4.38
N VAL A 157 4.27 7.43 -5.43
CA VAL A 157 4.50 8.36 -6.53
C VAL A 157 4.38 7.62 -7.86
N TYR A 158 3.64 8.18 -8.80
CA TYR A 158 3.54 7.68 -10.17
C TYR A 158 4.19 8.65 -11.15
N LEU A 159 4.99 8.11 -12.06
CA LEU A 159 5.71 8.89 -13.04
C LEU A 159 5.57 8.27 -14.44
N GLU A 160 5.47 9.14 -15.46
CA GLU A 160 5.60 8.74 -16.85
C GLU A 160 6.74 9.53 -17.51
N PHE A 161 7.66 8.81 -18.11
CA PHE A 161 8.72 9.38 -18.93
C PHE A 161 8.57 8.84 -20.36
N GLY A 162 8.52 9.68 -21.35
CA GLY A 162 8.19 9.32 -22.72
C GLY A 162 8.80 8.00 -23.21
N GLU A 163 10.11 7.96 -23.46
CA GLU A 163 10.79 6.75 -23.94
C GLU A 163 11.10 5.74 -22.82
N LEU A 164 11.18 6.20 -21.57
CA LEU A 164 11.50 5.32 -20.44
C LEU A 164 10.28 4.56 -19.91
N GLY A 165 9.06 5.03 -20.22
CA GLY A 165 7.81 4.38 -19.81
C GLY A 165 7.30 4.81 -18.45
N LYS A 166 6.55 3.92 -17.79
CA LYS A 166 5.80 4.18 -16.56
C LYS A 166 6.50 3.62 -15.34
N PHE A 167 6.47 4.38 -14.25
CA PHE A 167 7.10 4.00 -12.99
C PHE A 167 6.12 4.18 -11.82
N ALA A 168 6.08 3.20 -10.95
CA ALA A 168 5.48 3.27 -9.63
C ALA A 168 6.60 3.31 -8.59
N LEU A 169 6.71 4.38 -7.83
CA LEU A 169 7.68 4.49 -6.76
C LEU A 169 6.98 4.24 -5.43
N GLU A 170 7.57 3.41 -4.59
CA GLU A 170 7.10 3.08 -3.24
C GLU A 170 8.16 3.52 -2.24
N VAL A 171 7.83 4.48 -1.40
CA VAL A 171 8.74 5.06 -0.41
C VAL A 171 8.65 4.27 0.89
N GLN A 172 9.70 3.54 1.22
CA GLN A 172 9.70 2.60 2.34
C GLN A 172 10.44 3.16 3.55
N LEU A 173 9.70 3.57 4.57
CA LEU A 173 10.23 4.07 5.84
C LEU A 173 10.20 3.04 6.98
N SER A 174 9.43 1.97 6.83
CA SER A 174 9.27 0.92 7.84
C SER A 174 9.42 -0.46 7.22
N LYS A 175 9.51 -1.50 8.04
CA LYS A 175 9.68 -2.88 7.57
C LYS A 175 8.49 -3.31 6.70
N PRO A 176 8.69 -3.61 5.42
CA PRO A 176 7.62 -4.05 4.55
C PRO A 176 7.20 -5.49 4.84
N PHE A 177 5.99 -5.83 4.44
CA PHE A 177 5.43 -7.18 4.58
C PHE A 177 5.68 -7.98 3.30
N ALA A 178 6.44 -9.09 3.39
CA ALA A 178 6.90 -9.84 2.23
C ALA A 178 5.81 -10.23 1.20
N PRO A 179 4.62 -10.72 1.58
CA PRO A 179 3.54 -10.99 0.63
C PRO A 179 3.07 -9.76 -0.13
N GLU A 180 3.06 -8.57 0.49
CA GLU A 180 2.69 -7.33 -0.18
C GLU A 180 3.76 -6.89 -1.20
N ILE A 181 5.04 -7.08 -0.88
CA ILE A 181 6.14 -6.79 -1.80
C ILE A 181 5.96 -7.60 -3.09
N ALA A 182 5.80 -8.92 -2.96
CA ALA A 182 5.61 -9.81 -4.10
C ALA A 182 4.34 -9.47 -4.91
N ALA A 183 3.22 -9.22 -4.22
CA ALA A 183 1.96 -8.86 -4.85
C ALA A 183 2.06 -7.54 -5.64
N ARG A 184 2.79 -6.53 -5.13
CA ARG A 184 3.03 -5.28 -5.85
C ARG A 184 3.91 -5.50 -7.07
N HIS A 185 5.00 -6.26 -6.96
CA HIS A 185 5.86 -6.56 -8.10
C HIS A 185 5.09 -7.26 -9.22
N ILE A 186 4.36 -8.33 -8.91
CA ILE A 186 3.55 -9.06 -9.90
C ILE A 186 2.51 -8.14 -10.54
N HIS A 187 1.82 -7.32 -9.73
CA HIS A 187 0.80 -6.43 -10.24
C HIS A 187 1.38 -5.41 -11.24
N TYR A 188 2.39 -4.65 -10.83
CA TYR A 188 2.94 -3.60 -11.67
C TYR A 188 3.66 -4.14 -12.91
N ASP A 189 4.34 -5.29 -12.79
CA ASP A 189 4.97 -5.95 -13.93
C ASP A 189 3.94 -6.35 -15.00
N ASN A 190 2.84 -6.95 -14.58
CA ASN A 190 1.75 -7.31 -15.48
C ASN A 190 1.07 -6.08 -16.12
N GLU A 191 0.99 -4.96 -15.43
CA GLU A 191 0.42 -3.70 -15.93
C GLU A 191 1.42 -2.88 -16.77
N GLY A 192 2.64 -3.38 -16.99
CA GLY A 192 3.67 -2.69 -17.75
C GLY A 192 4.21 -1.43 -17.04
N VAL A 193 4.13 -1.40 -15.72
CA VAL A 193 4.65 -0.32 -14.86
C VAL A 193 5.87 -0.83 -14.12
N ARG A 194 6.97 -0.11 -14.17
CA ARG A 194 8.19 -0.46 -13.43
C ARG A 194 8.07 -0.05 -11.98
N LEU A 195 8.09 -1.01 -11.07
CA LEU A 195 8.08 -0.75 -9.63
C LEU A 195 9.50 -0.47 -9.15
N VAL A 196 9.66 0.61 -8.40
CA VAL A 196 10.91 0.99 -7.72
C VAL A 196 10.60 1.30 -6.26
N TRP A 197 11.23 0.53 -5.37
CA TRP A 197 11.20 0.82 -3.94
C TRP A 197 12.34 1.75 -3.58
N ILE A 198 12.02 2.80 -2.83
CA ILE A 198 12.95 3.82 -2.41
C ILE A 198 13.04 3.82 -0.89
N PHE A 199 14.26 3.73 -0.37
CA PHE A 199 14.55 3.86 1.05
C PHE A 199 15.00 5.28 1.37
N ASN A 200 14.72 5.74 2.58
CA ASN A 200 15.31 6.98 3.10
C ASN A 200 16.61 6.69 3.86
N ILE A 201 16.67 5.55 4.55
CA ILE A 201 17.83 5.09 5.32
C ILE A 201 17.98 3.58 5.09
N LEU A 202 19.22 3.10 4.97
CA LEU A 202 19.55 1.69 5.11
C LEU A 202 20.13 1.46 6.51
N GLU A 203 19.40 0.69 7.31
CA GLU A 203 19.81 0.31 8.68
C GLU A 203 20.90 -0.77 8.62
N ASP A 204 21.81 -0.79 9.60
CA ASP A 204 22.76 -1.88 9.80
C ASP A 204 22.58 -2.45 11.23
N PRO A 205 22.24 -3.73 11.40
CA PRO A 205 21.96 -4.71 10.33
C PRO A 205 20.66 -4.44 9.56
N LEU A 206 20.68 -4.77 8.27
CA LEU A 206 19.52 -4.57 7.39
C LEU A 206 18.36 -5.48 7.80
N PRO A 207 17.15 -4.95 8.03
CA PRO A 207 15.97 -5.76 8.36
C PRO A 207 15.58 -6.72 7.23
N GLN A 208 15.08 -7.91 7.58
CA GLN A 208 14.71 -8.94 6.58
C GLN A 208 13.77 -8.43 5.49
N GLY A 209 12.76 -7.64 5.83
CA GLY A 209 11.84 -7.10 4.83
C GLY A 209 12.54 -6.17 3.81
N PHE A 210 13.62 -5.52 4.19
CA PHE A 210 14.43 -4.72 3.24
C PHE A 210 15.26 -5.62 2.34
N HIS A 211 15.81 -6.72 2.87
CA HIS A 211 16.45 -7.75 2.04
C HIS A 211 15.48 -8.30 0.98
N ASP A 212 14.24 -8.56 1.36
CA ASP A 212 13.22 -9.08 0.44
C ASP A 212 12.96 -8.07 -0.70
N VAL A 213 12.82 -6.78 -0.38
CA VAL A 213 12.68 -5.70 -1.39
C VAL A 213 13.88 -5.65 -2.31
N ILE A 214 15.11 -5.61 -1.75
CA ILE A 214 16.35 -5.52 -2.52
C ILE A 214 16.51 -6.72 -3.43
N THR A 215 16.21 -7.91 -2.94
CA THR A 215 16.22 -9.14 -3.74
C THR A 215 15.26 -9.05 -4.93
N MET A 216 14.03 -8.55 -4.70
CA MET A 216 13.05 -8.34 -5.77
C MET A 216 13.51 -7.25 -6.77
N GLN A 217 14.33 -6.31 -6.35
CA GLN A 217 14.98 -5.30 -7.19
C GLN A 217 16.32 -5.76 -7.78
N ARG A 218 16.57 -7.08 -7.83
CA ARG A 218 17.78 -7.68 -8.42
C ARG A 218 19.08 -7.24 -7.72
N GLY A 219 19.04 -7.10 -6.40
CA GLY A 219 20.19 -6.68 -5.60
C GLY A 219 20.42 -5.16 -5.58
N ASN A 220 19.47 -4.35 -6.04
CA ASN A 220 19.59 -2.89 -6.03
C ASN A 220 18.87 -2.31 -4.82
N ALA A 221 19.52 -1.40 -4.11
CA ALA A 221 18.90 -0.56 -3.09
C ALA A 221 18.94 0.90 -3.53
N PHE A 222 17.78 1.52 -3.72
CA PHE A 222 17.67 2.92 -4.09
C PHE A 222 17.38 3.76 -2.85
N LEU A 223 18.22 4.78 -2.61
CA LEU A 223 18.07 5.71 -1.50
C LEU A 223 17.76 7.12 -1.99
N PHE A 224 16.87 7.77 -1.24
CA PHE A 224 16.59 9.20 -1.35
C PHE A 224 16.80 9.83 0.02
N ASP A 225 18.04 10.31 0.24
CA ASP A 225 18.47 11.04 1.43
C ASP A 225 18.77 12.51 1.08
N ASP A 226 19.23 13.28 2.05
CA ASP A 226 19.54 14.71 1.88
C ASP A 226 20.55 14.95 0.74
N ALA A 227 21.53 14.06 0.57
CA ALA A 227 22.54 14.19 -0.49
C ALA A 227 21.94 13.89 -1.87
N ALA A 228 21.06 12.90 -1.99
CA ALA A 228 20.32 12.61 -3.22
C ALA A 228 19.36 13.76 -3.56
N GLN A 229 18.72 14.34 -2.57
CA GLN A 229 17.88 15.52 -2.75
C GLN A 229 18.68 16.73 -3.24
N ALA A 230 19.83 17.03 -2.64
CA ALA A 230 20.71 18.12 -3.07
C ALA A 230 21.19 17.91 -4.53
N ALA A 231 21.62 16.69 -4.86
CA ALA A 231 22.02 16.34 -6.22
C ALA A 231 20.87 16.45 -7.24
N SER A 232 19.63 16.13 -6.81
CA SER A 232 18.45 16.27 -7.64
C SER A 232 18.15 17.73 -7.97
N ILE A 233 18.25 18.61 -6.98
CA ILE A 233 18.06 20.07 -7.15
C ILE A 233 19.12 20.63 -8.10
N GLU A 234 20.38 20.26 -7.89
CA GLU A 234 21.50 20.72 -8.74
C GLU A 234 21.32 20.30 -10.19
N ARG A 235 20.85 19.08 -10.43
CA ARG A 235 20.70 18.52 -11.78
C ARG A 235 19.34 18.82 -12.45
N GLY A 236 18.37 19.34 -11.70
CA GLY A 236 17.02 19.61 -12.20
C GLY A 236 16.26 18.34 -12.59
N THR A 237 16.54 17.21 -11.94
CA THR A 237 15.89 15.91 -12.16
C THR A 237 16.00 15.06 -10.91
N LEU A 238 15.11 14.06 -10.76
CA LEU A 238 15.22 13.12 -9.65
C LEU A 238 16.50 12.28 -9.75
N VAL A 239 17.31 12.34 -8.72
CA VAL A 239 18.52 11.54 -8.53
C VAL A 239 18.34 10.63 -7.32
N LEU A 240 18.63 9.35 -7.49
CA LEU A 240 18.63 8.36 -6.41
C LEU A 240 20.05 7.81 -6.25
N LYS A 241 20.50 7.61 -5.03
CA LYS A 241 21.68 6.78 -4.79
C LYS A 241 21.30 5.33 -5.06
N CYS A 242 22.18 4.59 -5.71
CA CYS A 242 21.96 3.17 -5.98
C CYS A 242 23.12 2.35 -5.41
N TYR A 243 22.84 1.54 -4.41
CA TYR A 243 23.77 0.56 -3.87
C TYR A 243 23.51 -0.78 -4.54
N LEU A 244 24.56 -1.41 -5.03
CA LEU A 244 24.52 -2.72 -5.65
C LEU A 244 25.02 -3.77 -4.67
N GLU A 245 24.29 -4.83 -4.47
CA GLU A 245 24.76 -5.98 -3.72
C GLU A 245 25.89 -6.67 -4.47
N ASN A 246 27.03 -6.88 -3.81
CA ASN A 246 28.22 -7.46 -4.43
C ASN A 246 28.21 -8.99 -4.46
N GLY A 247 27.13 -9.65 -4.11
CA GLY A 247 26.99 -11.11 -4.06
C GLY A 247 27.81 -11.79 -2.95
N LYS A 248 28.46 -11.03 -2.08
CA LYS A 248 29.26 -11.50 -0.94
C LYS A 248 28.74 -10.98 0.41
N GLY A 249 27.50 -10.47 0.43
CA GLY A 249 26.88 -9.88 1.61
C GLY A 249 27.35 -8.46 1.93
N GLY A 250 27.88 -7.74 0.96
CA GLY A 250 28.27 -6.33 1.08
C GLY A 250 27.73 -5.52 -0.09
N TRP A 251 27.98 -4.22 -0.05
CA TRP A 251 27.52 -3.24 -1.03
C TRP A 251 28.66 -2.71 -1.88
N LEU A 252 28.38 -2.35 -3.10
CA LEU A 252 29.20 -1.48 -3.91
C LEU A 252 28.66 -0.06 -3.72
N ASP A 253 29.55 0.88 -3.40
CA ASP A 253 29.19 2.29 -3.31
C ASP A 253 28.68 2.82 -4.65
N PRO A 254 27.74 3.77 -4.64
CA PRO A 254 27.14 4.35 -5.82
C PRO A 254 28.11 5.16 -6.66
#